data_07e68e3f9ad85d90314f132836b951a0
#
_entry.id   07e68e3f9ad85d90314f132836b951a0
#
_cell.length_a   1.000
_cell.length_b   1.000
_cell.length_c   1.000
_cell.angle_alpha   90.00
_cell.angle_beta   90.00
_cell.angle_gamma   90.00
#
_symmetry.space_group_name_H-M   'P 1'
#
loop_
_entity.id
_entity.type
_entity.pdbx_description
1 polymer ?
#
loop_
_entity_poly.entity_id
_entity_poly.type
_entity_poly.pdbx_seq_one_letter_code
_entity_poly.pdbx_strand_id
1 'polypeptide(L)'
;CAQILLNRSDFEDRRRYKNIFGSLSVLLGRGAIPIINENDTIAIEELKVGDNDTLSAQVAAMLHASLLILLTDIDGLYTANPKSDPNARHIDVVNEITPELTAAAGGAGSGNGTGGMTTKLSAASLATRAGVPVLICSSAEENNIVRAVKGTAKGTYFTASGHNMKTRLQWMAFYAPSAGN
;
A
#
# COMPACT_ATOMS: atom_id res chain seq x y z
N CYS A 1 7.04 6.14 -20.16
CA CYS A 1 6.01 5.91 -19.13
C CYS A 1 4.64 5.67 -19.79
N ALA A 2 3.72 5.07 -19.07
CA ALA A 2 2.35 4.81 -19.53
C ALA A 2 1.37 5.15 -18.39
N GLN A 3 0.32 5.92 -18.69
CA GLN A 3 -0.74 6.22 -17.73
C GLN A 3 -1.73 5.06 -17.68
N ILE A 4 -2.10 4.63 -16.47
CA ILE A 4 -3.11 3.61 -16.19
C ILE A 4 -4.09 4.18 -15.16
N LEU A 5 -5.37 4.15 -15.47
CA LEU A 5 -6.43 4.58 -14.54
C LEU A 5 -7.25 3.36 -14.14
N LEU A 6 -7.40 3.14 -12.84
CA LEU A 6 -8.04 1.96 -12.27
C LEU A 6 -9.17 2.34 -11.33
N ASN A 7 -10.15 1.45 -11.19
CA ASN A 7 -11.23 1.54 -10.22
C ASN A 7 -11.25 0.31 -9.31
N ARG A 8 -11.97 0.38 -8.22
CA ARG A 8 -12.20 -0.75 -7.33
C ARG A 8 -12.78 -1.96 -8.06
N SER A 9 -13.77 -1.76 -8.94
CA SER A 9 -14.40 -2.82 -9.73
C SER A 9 -13.42 -3.57 -10.63
N ASP A 10 -12.27 -2.97 -10.98
CA ASP A 10 -11.24 -3.59 -11.79
C ASP A 10 -10.48 -4.68 -11.05
N PHE A 11 -10.40 -4.57 -9.73
CA PHE A 11 -9.80 -5.59 -8.87
C PHE A 11 -10.80 -6.69 -8.49
N GLU A 12 -12.08 -6.37 -8.36
CA GLU A 12 -13.16 -7.30 -7.98
C GLU A 12 -13.57 -8.22 -9.13
N ASP A 13 -13.55 -7.73 -10.36
CA ASP A 13 -13.84 -8.55 -11.56
C ASP A 13 -12.60 -9.32 -12.01
N ARG A 14 -12.69 -10.66 -12.00
CA ARG A 14 -11.57 -11.53 -12.34
C ARG A 14 -11.03 -11.34 -13.76
N ARG A 15 -11.88 -11.01 -14.73
CA ARG A 15 -11.47 -10.79 -16.12
C ARG A 15 -10.71 -9.48 -16.23
N ARG A 16 -11.22 -8.41 -15.61
CA ARG A 16 -10.56 -7.11 -15.56
C ARG A 16 -9.21 -7.20 -14.83
N TYR A 17 -9.17 -7.86 -13.67
CA TYR A 17 -7.94 -8.12 -12.93
C TYR A 17 -6.86 -8.77 -13.81
N LYS A 18 -7.21 -9.83 -14.57
CA LYS A 18 -6.27 -10.50 -15.50
C LYS A 18 -5.81 -9.58 -16.64
N ASN A 19 -6.71 -8.77 -17.18
CA ASN A 19 -6.37 -7.83 -18.25
C ASN A 19 -5.38 -6.76 -17.75
N ILE A 20 -5.62 -6.20 -16.56
CA ILE A 20 -4.72 -5.23 -15.93
C ILE A 20 -3.35 -5.86 -15.66
N PHE A 21 -3.32 -7.03 -15.04
CA PHE A 21 -2.08 -7.77 -14.80
C PHE A 21 -1.29 -7.99 -16.10
N GLY A 22 -1.96 -8.44 -17.16
CA GLY A 22 -1.34 -8.63 -18.48
C GLY A 22 -0.79 -7.34 -19.06
N SER A 23 -1.56 -6.26 -19.01
CA SER A 23 -1.14 -4.93 -19.51
C SER A 23 0.07 -4.39 -18.75
N LEU A 24 0.03 -4.43 -17.43
CA LEU A 24 1.15 -3.98 -16.57
C LEU A 24 2.39 -4.83 -16.79
N SER A 25 2.24 -6.16 -16.90
CA SER A 25 3.35 -7.08 -17.16
C SER A 25 4.03 -6.78 -18.51
N VAL A 26 3.25 -6.51 -19.55
CA VAL A 26 3.79 -6.15 -20.87
C VAL A 26 4.53 -4.81 -20.85
N LEU A 27 3.97 -3.79 -20.16
CA LEU A 27 4.62 -2.47 -20.01
C LEU A 27 5.96 -2.60 -19.29
N LEU A 28 5.97 -3.28 -18.15
CA LEU A 28 7.18 -3.50 -17.36
C LEU A 28 8.21 -4.32 -18.13
N GLY A 29 7.80 -5.38 -18.83
CA GLY A 29 8.69 -6.20 -19.66
C GLY A 29 9.31 -5.42 -20.84
N ARG A 30 8.69 -4.32 -21.27
CA ARG A 30 9.24 -3.39 -22.28
C ARG A 30 10.01 -2.21 -21.67
N GLY A 31 10.24 -2.20 -20.36
CA GLY A 31 10.93 -1.10 -19.67
C GLY A 31 10.12 0.19 -19.55
N ALA A 32 8.81 0.15 -19.81
CA ALA A 32 7.93 1.29 -19.58
C ALA A 32 7.54 1.37 -18.09
N ILE A 33 7.58 2.56 -17.52
CA ILE A 33 7.16 2.82 -16.15
C ILE A 33 5.66 3.13 -16.16
N PRO A 34 4.79 2.27 -15.54
CA PRO A 34 3.38 2.57 -15.39
C PRO A 34 3.20 3.67 -14.32
N ILE A 35 2.42 4.70 -14.65
CA ILE A 35 1.96 5.72 -13.72
C ILE A 35 0.48 5.47 -13.49
N ILE A 36 0.13 5.07 -12.27
CA ILE A 36 -1.19 4.55 -11.94
C ILE A 36 -1.91 5.53 -11.01
N ASN A 37 -3.17 5.80 -11.28
CA ASN A 37 -4.05 6.57 -10.39
C ASN A 37 -5.48 6.01 -10.47
N GLU A 38 -6.34 6.47 -9.56
CA GLU A 38 -7.77 6.19 -9.63
C GLU A 38 -8.41 6.89 -10.84
N ASN A 39 -9.40 6.24 -11.45
CA ASN A 39 -10.21 6.84 -12.51
C ASN A 39 -11.35 7.68 -11.94
N ASP A 40 -11.03 8.87 -11.46
CA ASP A 40 -11.97 9.77 -10.81
C ASP A 40 -13.13 10.20 -11.74
N THR A 41 -12.98 10.07 -13.07
CA THR A 41 -14.01 10.49 -14.02
C THR A 41 -15.24 9.58 -14.06
N ILE A 42 -15.08 8.32 -13.65
CA ILE A 42 -16.15 7.33 -13.63
C ILE A 42 -16.31 6.67 -12.24
N ALA A 43 -15.53 7.10 -11.26
CA ALA A 43 -15.67 6.63 -9.89
C ALA A 43 -16.93 7.26 -9.28
N ILE A 44 -17.94 6.44 -8.99
CA ILE A 44 -19.07 6.84 -8.16
C ILE A 44 -18.52 6.98 -6.73
N GLU A 45 -18.89 8.04 -5.99
CA GLU A 45 -18.34 8.36 -4.67
C GLU A 45 -18.37 7.17 -3.68
N GLU A 46 -19.37 6.30 -3.81
CA GLU A 46 -19.54 5.09 -3.00
C GLU A 46 -18.58 3.95 -3.38
N LEU A 47 -17.90 4.04 -4.52
CA LEU A 47 -17.00 3.03 -5.09
C LEU A 47 -15.54 3.50 -5.19
N LYS A 48 -15.20 4.62 -4.57
CA LYS A 48 -13.81 5.08 -4.52
C LYS A 48 -12.94 4.04 -3.82
N VAL A 49 -11.76 3.78 -4.34
CA VAL A 49 -10.76 2.88 -3.72
C VAL A 49 -10.38 3.40 -2.32
N GLY A 50 -10.70 4.65 -2.02
CA GLY A 50 -10.55 5.28 -0.73
C GLY A 50 -9.28 6.09 -0.61
N ASP A 51 -8.17 5.62 -1.13
CA ASP A 51 -6.92 6.36 -1.18
C ASP A 51 -5.89 5.67 -2.09
N ASN A 52 -4.87 6.43 -2.50
CA ASN A 52 -3.78 5.90 -3.30
C ASN A 52 -2.88 4.91 -2.52
N ASP A 53 -2.93 4.90 -1.20
CA ASP A 53 -2.20 3.92 -0.39
C ASP A 53 -2.78 2.52 -0.64
N THR A 54 -4.10 2.38 -0.57
CA THR A 54 -4.81 1.12 -0.86
C THR A 54 -4.60 0.69 -2.32
N LEU A 55 -4.73 1.61 -3.28
CA LEU A 55 -4.50 1.31 -4.69
C LEU A 55 -3.07 0.80 -4.93
N SER A 56 -2.07 1.45 -4.33
CA SER A 56 -0.67 1.06 -4.46
C SER A 56 -0.41 -0.34 -3.88
N ALA A 57 -1.01 -0.66 -2.74
CA ALA A 57 -0.92 -1.98 -2.12
C ALA A 57 -1.57 -3.07 -2.99
N GLN A 58 -2.73 -2.80 -3.59
CA GLN A 58 -3.40 -3.71 -4.51
C GLN A 58 -2.56 -4.00 -5.76
N VAL A 59 -1.97 -2.96 -6.35
CA VAL A 59 -1.09 -3.11 -7.52
C VAL A 59 0.19 -3.85 -7.15
N ALA A 60 0.81 -3.51 -6.02
CA ALA A 60 2.01 -4.18 -5.53
C ALA A 60 1.76 -5.68 -5.29
N ALA A 61 0.63 -6.00 -4.67
CA ALA A 61 0.20 -7.37 -4.45
C ALA A 61 -0.05 -8.10 -5.78
N MET A 62 -0.78 -7.49 -6.71
CA MET A 62 -1.06 -8.05 -8.05
C MET A 62 0.21 -8.40 -8.82
N LEU A 63 1.21 -7.53 -8.78
CA LEU A 63 2.48 -7.68 -9.51
C LEU A 63 3.54 -8.48 -8.75
N HIS A 64 3.26 -8.91 -7.52
CA HIS A 64 4.25 -9.52 -6.62
C HIS A 64 5.51 -8.66 -6.49
N ALA A 65 5.31 -7.36 -6.22
CA ALA A 65 6.41 -6.42 -6.11
C ALA A 65 7.41 -6.85 -5.03
N SER A 66 8.68 -6.57 -5.24
CA SER A 66 9.74 -6.86 -4.27
C SER A 66 9.70 -5.94 -3.05
N LEU A 67 9.12 -4.73 -3.21
CA LEU A 67 8.97 -3.73 -2.17
C LEU A 67 7.87 -2.75 -2.56
N LEU A 68 7.01 -2.39 -1.62
CA LEU A 68 6.12 -1.23 -1.71
C LEU A 68 6.70 -0.09 -0.87
N ILE A 69 6.91 1.08 -1.48
CA ILE A 69 7.37 2.28 -0.78
C ILE A 69 6.21 3.26 -0.69
N LEU A 70 5.77 3.57 0.53
CA LEU A 70 4.77 4.59 0.82
C LEU A 70 5.48 5.87 1.27
N LEU A 71 5.49 6.88 0.39
CA LEU A 71 6.03 8.19 0.70
C LEU A 71 4.99 9.03 1.44
N THR A 72 5.40 9.66 2.53
CA THR A 72 4.53 10.47 3.39
C THR A 72 5.25 11.70 3.90
N ASP A 73 4.54 12.59 4.58
CA ASP A 73 5.08 13.79 5.25
C ASP A 73 5.83 13.50 6.57
N ILE A 74 5.77 12.24 7.04
CA ILE A 74 6.48 11.79 8.24
C ILE A 74 7.51 10.72 7.88
N ASP A 75 8.48 10.52 8.76
CA ASP A 75 9.62 9.62 8.54
C ASP A 75 9.36 8.16 8.96
N GLY A 76 8.14 7.81 9.31
CA GLY A 76 7.74 6.46 9.68
C GLY A 76 6.69 6.40 10.78
N LEU A 77 6.57 5.25 11.41
CA LEU A 77 5.63 4.98 12.49
C LEU A 77 6.30 5.23 13.85
N TYR A 78 5.51 5.73 14.80
CA TYR A 78 5.92 5.97 16.17
C TYR A 78 5.01 5.25 17.17
N THR A 79 5.52 4.97 18.36
CA THR A 79 4.75 4.37 19.46
C THR A 79 3.60 5.23 19.97
N ALA A 80 3.68 6.55 19.75
CA ALA A 80 2.65 7.55 20.04
C ALA A 80 2.88 8.75 19.10
N ASN A 81 1.98 9.75 19.14
CA ASN A 81 2.15 10.94 18.32
C ASN A 81 3.34 11.79 18.81
N PRO A 82 4.43 11.92 18.04
CA PRO A 82 5.63 12.64 18.46
C PRO A 82 5.40 14.15 18.66
N LYS A 83 4.31 14.71 18.14
CA LYS A 83 3.95 16.13 18.37
C LYS A 83 3.30 16.38 19.74
N SER A 84 2.71 15.36 20.35
CA SER A 84 1.98 15.46 21.61
C SER A 84 2.62 14.66 22.75
N ASP A 85 3.41 13.65 22.45
CA ASP A 85 4.09 12.80 23.44
C ASP A 85 5.62 12.85 23.25
N PRO A 86 6.37 13.47 24.16
CA PRO A 86 7.83 13.54 24.08
C PRO A 86 8.51 12.17 24.28
N ASN A 87 7.80 11.16 24.76
CA ASN A 87 8.31 9.79 24.91
C ASN A 87 8.04 8.92 23.67
N ALA A 88 7.42 9.47 22.63
CA ALA A 88 7.19 8.76 21.39
C ALA A 88 8.51 8.31 20.76
N ARG A 89 8.61 7.02 20.46
CA ARG A 89 9.81 6.41 19.84
C ARG A 89 9.47 5.97 18.44
N HIS A 90 10.40 6.20 17.51
CA HIS A 90 10.32 5.68 16.15
C HIS A 90 10.37 4.14 16.15
N ILE A 91 9.57 3.52 15.29
CA ILE A 91 9.52 2.07 15.12
C ILE A 91 10.20 1.75 13.79
N ASP A 92 11.38 1.13 13.85
CA ASP A 92 12.17 0.84 12.65
C ASP A 92 11.62 -0.37 11.88
N VAL A 93 11.14 -1.41 12.59
CA VAL A 93 10.67 -2.65 11.99
C VAL A 93 9.38 -3.11 12.65
N VAL A 94 8.41 -3.49 11.83
CA VAL A 94 7.13 -4.10 12.24
C VAL A 94 7.04 -5.48 11.60
N ASN A 95 7.07 -6.53 12.42
CA ASN A 95 6.92 -7.90 11.96
C ASN A 95 5.44 -8.33 11.84
N GLU A 96 4.58 -7.71 12.63
CA GLU A 96 3.14 -7.99 12.63
C GLU A 96 2.36 -6.70 12.93
N ILE A 97 1.34 -6.44 12.13
CA ILE A 97 0.44 -5.30 12.33
C ILE A 97 -0.68 -5.76 13.26
N THR A 98 -0.55 -5.43 14.55
CA THR A 98 -1.52 -5.78 15.57
C THR A 98 -2.65 -4.76 15.67
N PRO A 99 -3.81 -5.12 16.25
CA PRO A 99 -4.89 -4.17 16.52
C PRO A 99 -4.44 -3.01 17.41
N GLU A 100 -3.55 -3.25 18.37
CA GLU A 100 -3.00 -2.24 19.28
C GLU A 100 -2.16 -1.21 18.50
N LEU A 101 -1.32 -1.69 17.57
CA LEU A 101 -0.52 -0.82 16.69
C LEU A 101 -1.42 0.06 15.82
N THR A 102 -2.51 -0.53 15.28
CA THR A 102 -3.48 0.19 14.45
C THR A 102 -4.24 1.24 15.28
N ALA A 103 -4.63 0.91 16.52
CA ALA A 103 -5.29 1.82 17.43
C ALA A 103 -4.39 2.99 17.85
N ALA A 104 -3.11 2.72 18.14
CA ALA A 104 -2.12 3.75 18.46
C ALA A 104 -1.90 4.74 17.31
N ALA A 105 -1.87 4.25 16.09
CA ALA A 105 -1.75 5.06 14.89
C ALA A 105 -3.02 5.89 14.58
N GLY A 106 -4.20 5.35 14.88
CA GLY A 106 -5.50 6.03 14.68
C GLY A 106 -5.77 7.14 15.69
N GLY A 107 -5.24 7.02 16.92
CA GLY A 107 -5.36 8.05 17.97
C GLY A 107 -4.49 9.29 17.76
N ALA A 108 -3.55 9.25 16.84
CA ALA A 108 -2.62 10.35 16.56
C ALA A 108 -3.22 11.49 15.70
N GLY A 109 -4.52 11.55 15.59
CA GLY A 109 -5.31 12.71 15.18
C GLY A 109 -4.98 13.31 13.82
N SER A 110 -5.93 13.50 13.01
CA SER A 110 -6.09 14.74 12.27
C SER A 110 -7.53 14.80 11.76
N GLY A 111 -8.26 15.72 12.22
CA GLY A 111 -9.65 15.96 11.84
C GLY A 111 -9.85 16.46 10.42
N ASN A 112 -8.97 16.23 9.46
CA ASN A 112 -9.20 16.70 8.08
C ASN A 112 -8.37 16.01 6.99
N GLY A 113 -7.95 14.76 7.12
CA GLY A 113 -7.23 14.07 6.05
C GLY A 113 -7.72 12.64 5.83
N THR A 114 -8.25 12.36 4.65
CA THR A 114 -8.66 11.01 4.20
C THR A 114 -7.49 10.02 3.99
N GLY A 115 -6.23 10.47 4.21
CA GLY A 115 -5.00 9.71 4.00
C GLY A 115 -4.13 9.64 5.25
N GLY A 116 -4.67 9.32 6.41
CA GLY A 116 -3.92 9.26 7.68
C GLY A 116 -3.04 8.00 7.81
N MET A 117 -2.32 7.88 8.93
CA MET A 117 -1.49 6.70 9.23
C MET A 117 -2.31 5.40 9.19
N THR A 118 -3.60 5.46 9.54
CA THR A 118 -4.52 4.31 9.50
C THR A 118 -4.66 3.71 8.10
N THR A 119 -4.78 4.56 7.05
CA THR A 119 -4.86 4.09 5.66
C THR A 119 -3.55 3.44 5.22
N LYS A 120 -2.40 4.03 5.60
CA LYS A 120 -1.08 3.46 5.34
C LYS A 120 -0.86 2.11 6.02
N LEU A 121 -1.31 1.95 7.26
CA LEU A 121 -1.27 0.66 7.96
C LEU A 121 -2.20 -0.38 7.31
N SER A 122 -3.38 0.03 6.85
CA SER A 122 -4.29 -0.85 6.10
C SER A 122 -3.66 -1.31 4.79
N ALA A 123 -3.03 -0.40 4.04
CA ALA A 123 -2.30 -0.69 2.82
C ALA A 123 -1.09 -1.61 3.10
N ALA A 124 -0.31 -1.33 4.16
CA ALA A 124 0.80 -2.18 4.58
C ALA A 124 0.32 -3.59 4.97
N SER A 125 -0.79 -3.70 5.69
CA SER A 125 -1.40 -4.99 6.05
C SER A 125 -1.80 -5.80 4.81
N LEU A 126 -2.42 -5.15 3.83
CA LEU A 126 -2.80 -5.79 2.57
C LEU A 126 -1.55 -6.31 1.83
N ALA A 127 -0.55 -5.47 1.64
CA ALA A 127 0.65 -5.81 0.90
C ALA A 127 1.47 -6.91 1.59
N THR A 128 1.70 -6.81 2.91
CA THR A 128 2.49 -7.80 3.67
C THR A 128 1.82 -9.16 3.72
N ARG A 129 0.50 -9.23 3.84
CA ARG A 129 -0.27 -10.48 3.73
C ARG A 129 -0.20 -11.10 2.34
N ALA A 130 -0.03 -10.27 1.31
CA ALA A 130 0.20 -10.72 -0.07
C ALA A 130 1.66 -11.14 -0.34
N GLY A 131 2.54 -11.05 0.64
CA GLY A 131 3.96 -11.40 0.52
C GLY A 131 4.85 -10.26 0.01
N VAL A 132 4.36 -9.01 0.02
CA VAL A 132 5.11 -7.83 -0.40
C VAL A 132 5.53 -7.03 0.84
N PRO A 133 6.83 -6.86 1.12
CA PRO A 133 7.29 -5.99 2.20
C PRO A 133 6.97 -4.53 1.89
N VAL A 134 6.81 -3.72 2.95
CA VAL A 134 6.46 -2.30 2.82
C VAL A 134 7.45 -1.44 3.58
N LEU A 135 7.83 -0.30 3.01
CA LEU A 135 8.56 0.76 3.69
C LEU A 135 7.72 2.03 3.69
N ILE A 136 7.42 2.56 4.88
CA ILE A 136 6.86 3.91 5.04
C ILE A 136 8.00 4.85 5.38
N CYS A 137 8.20 5.90 4.56
CA CYS A 137 9.29 6.85 4.73
C CYS A 137 8.94 8.25 4.24
N SER A 138 9.75 9.23 4.64
CA SER A 138 9.51 10.63 4.30
C SER A 138 9.69 10.93 2.81
N SER A 139 8.76 11.70 2.25
CA SER A 139 8.87 12.28 0.90
C SER A 139 9.75 13.54 0.85
N ALA A 140 10.03 14.15 2.00
CA ALA A 140 10.81 15.39 2.09
C ALA A 140 12.33 15.16 2.00
N GLU A 141 12.81 13.93 2.23
CA GLU A 141 14.23 13.60 2.13
C GLU A 141 14.66 13.44 0.67
N GLU A 142 15.73 14.13 0.31
CA GLU A 142 16.30 14.04 -1.03
C GLU A 142 16.77 12.61 -1.36
N ASN A 143 16.49 12.16 -2.57
CA ASN A 143 16.85 10.82 -3.08
C ASN A 143 16.31 9.65 -2.23
N ASN A 144 15.25 9.86 -1.43
CA ASN A 144 14.77 8.85 -0.47
C ASN A 144 14.27 7.57 -1.15
N ILE A 145 13.70 7.65 -2.36
CA ILE A 145 13.33 6.44 -3.15
C ILE A 145 14.57 5.60 -3.46
N VAL A 146 15.67 6.23 -3.90
CA VAL A 146 16.91 5.53 -4.20
C VAL A 146 17.52 4.91 -2.94
N ARG A 147 17.46 5.63 -1.82
CA ARG A 147 17.89 5.14 -0.51
C ARG A 147 17.04 3.98 -0.03
N ALA A 148 15.72 4.04 -0.24
CA ALA A 148 14.79 2.95 0.08
C ALA A 148 15.13 1.66 -0.68
N VAL A 149 15.36 1.75 -1.98
CA VAL A 149 15.77 0.60 -2.80
C VAL A 149 17.13 0.03 -2.37
N LYS A 150 18.04 0.89 -1.88
CA LYS A 150 19.35 0.46 -1.35
C LYS A 150 19.31 -0.01 0.11
N GLY A 151 18.14 0.05 0.76
CA GLY A 151 18.00 -0.31 2.18
C GLY A 151 18.66 0.67 3.16
N THR A 152 18.84 1.94 2.76
CA THR A 152 19.49 2.99 3.58
C THR A 152 18.57 4.16 3.91
N ALA A 153 17.31 4.11 3.49
CA ALA A 153 16.32 5.12 3.88
C ALA A 153 15.92 4.95 5.34
N LYS A 154 15.73 6.08 6.03
CA LYS A 154 15.07 6.09 7.34
C LYS A 154 13.57 5.91 7.11
N GLY A 155 12.94 5.05 7.91
CA GLY A 155 11.52 4.77 7.80
C GLY A 155 11.12 3.57 8.63
N THR A 156 9.85 3.18 8.57
CA THR A 156 9.34 1.96 9.18
C THR A 156 9.21 0.86 8.13
N TYR A 157 9.93 -0.22 8.31
CA TYR A 157 9.89 -1.40 7.46
C TYR A 157 8.93 -2.45 8.01
N PHE A 158 7.99 -2.89 7.20
CA PHE A 158 7.03 -3.95 7.50
C PHE A 158 7.47 -5.22 6.77
N THR A 159 7.70 -6.28 7.55
CA THR A 159 8.13 -7.57 6.98
C THR A 159 6.97 -8.27 6.28
N ALA A 160 7.24 -8.91 5.15
CA ALA A 160 6.24 -9.71 4.47
C ALA A 160 5.91 -10.98 5.26
N SER A 161 4.63 -11.34 5.32
CA SER A 161 4.23 -12.66 5.78
C SER A 161 4.71 -13.70 4.77
N GLY A 162 5.42 -14.74 5.22
CA GLY A 162 6.23 -15.65 4.39
C GLY A 162 5.51 -16.54 3.37
N HIS A 163 4.35 -16.15 2.86
CA HIS A 163 3.60 -16.91 1.88
C HIS A 163 3.39 -16.12 0.58
N ASN A 164 4.23 -16.39 -0.41
CA ASN A 164 3.99 -15.97 -1.79
C ASN A 164 2.80 -16.76 -2.35
N MET A 165 1.58 -16.24 -2.21
CA MET A 165 0.39 -16.86 -2.78
C MET A 165 0.41 -16.74 -4.31
N LYS A 166 0.07 -17.84 -5.02
CA LYS A 166 -0.12 -17.78 -6.48
C LYS A 166 -1.22 -16.75 -6.80
N THR A 167 -1.04 -15.98 -7.87
CA THR A 167 -1.94 -14.89 -8.30
C THR A 167 -3.45 -15.26 -8.27
N ARG A 168 -3.80 -16.52 -8.58
CA ARG A 168 -5.20 -16.97 -8.50
C ARG A 168 -5.70 -17.04 -7.06
N LEU A 169 -4.91 -17.58 -6.14
CA LEU A 169 -5.26 -17.70 -4.72
C LEU A 169 -5.32 -16.31 -4.07
N GLN A 170 -4.42 -15.44 -4.46
CA GLN A 170 -4.37 -14.05 -4.01
C GLN A 170 -5.65 -13.29 -4.40
N TRP A 171 -6.09 -13.39 -5.68
CA TRP A 171 -7.35 -12.79 -6.10
C TRP A 171 -8.54 -13.35 -5.30
N MET A 172 -8.59 -14.67 -5.08
CA MET A 172 -9.65 -15.31 -4.29
C MET A 172 -9.65 -14.85 -2.82
N ALA A 173 -8.47 -14.66 -2.24
CA ALA A 173 -8.33 -14.28 -0.84
C ALA A 173 -8.67 -12.81 -0.56
N PHE A 174 -8.41 -11.91 -1.51
CA PHE A 174 -8.51 -10.47 -1.27
C PHE A 174 -9.65 -9.79 -2.02
N TYR A 175 -10.12 -10.35 -3.13
CA TYR A 175 -11.05 -9.67 -4.04
C TYR A 175 -12.28 -10.47 -4.43
N ALA A 176 -12.31 -11.80 -4.24
CA ALA A 176 -13.51 -12.57 -4.55
C ALA A 176 -14.64 -12.13 -3.59
N PRO A 177 -15.85 -11.84 -4.12
CA PRO A 177 -17.00 -11.60 -3.25
C PRO A 177 -17.17 -12.80 -2.33
N SER A 178 -17.34 -12.56 -1.03
CA SER A 178 -17.68 -13.62 -0.10
C SER A 178 -18.95 -14.28 -0.63
N ALA A 179 -18.88 -15.58 -0.92
CA ALA A 179 -20.08 -16.34 -1.25
C ALA A 179 -21.03 -16.20 -0.04
N GLY A 180 -22.07 -15.38 -0.20
CA GLY A 180 -23.06 -15.18 0.85
C GLY A 180 -23.68 -16.54 1.18
N ASN A 181 -23.72 -16.85 2.47
CA ASN A 181 -24.62 -17.85 3.03
C ASN A 181 -26.05 -17.34 2.94
#